data_89a9ce0911f7e36319efc4592b6f686e
#
_entry.id   89a9ce0911f7e36319efc4592b6f686e
#
_cell.length_a   1.000
_cell.length_b   1.000
_cell.length_c   1.000
_cell.angle_alpha   90.00
_cell.angle_beta   90.00
_cell.angle_gamma   90.00
#
_symmetry.space_group_name_H-M   'P 1'
#
loop_
_entity.id
_entity.type
_entity.pdbx_description
1 polymer ?
#
loop_
_entity_poly.entity_id
_entity_poly.type
_entity_poly.pdbx_seq_one_letter_code
_entity_poly.pdbx_strand_id
1 'polypeptide(L)'
;FDDDLRGSNKPLKLSLDVRVQNMLREELYKAMTEFSAIGAAGLVMDVRTGELIGMSSLPDFDPNNIETATEEAIFNRGSLGVYEMGSTFKLLNTAMALDSGRVNLSNAFDARHPLKIARFQISDYHAKNRWLTVPEILVYSSNVGSARMAKFVGTQTQRDFLGKVGMLKPAALEIPEVGAPLIPSPWRDINTLTISFGHGIAVSPVQLANGIST
;
A
#
# COMPACT_ATOMS: atom_id res chain seq x y z
N PHE A 1 0.77 21.18 13.81
CA PHE A 1 1.54 22.38 13.44
C PHE A 1 1.95 23.06 14.73
N ASP A 2 3.23 23.28 14.89
CA ASP A 2 3.82 23.92 16.07
C ASP A 2 3.27 25.35 16.19
N ASP A 3 2.83 25.74 17.35
CA ASP A 3 2.30 27.11 17.62
C ASP A 3 3.33 28.20 17.27
N ASP A 4 4.62 27.84 17.20
CA ASP A 4 5.70 28.73 16.75
C ASP A 4 5.60 29.19 15.30
N LEU A 5 4.81 28.52 14.45
CA LEU A 5 4.58 28.96 13.07
C LEU A 5 3.40 29.94 12.95
N ARG A 6 2.56 30.05 13.97
CA ARG A 6 1.47 31.01 14.03
C ARG A 6 2.04 32.40 14.38
N GLY A 7 2.25 33.22 13.37
CA GLY A 7 2.78 34.58 13.51
C GLY A 7 4.20 34.78 12.96
N SER A 8 4.83 33.73 12.47
CA SER A 8 6.08 33.85 11.72
C SER A 8 5.78 34.20 10.27
N ASN A 9 6.19 35.39 9.82
CA ASN A 9 6.16 35.77 8.41
C ASN A 9 7.26 35.07 7.57
N LYS A 10 7.85 33.98 8.06
CA LYS A 10 8.87 33.23 7.34
C LYS A 10 8.21 32.26 6.37
N PRO A 11 8.71 32.15 5.13
CA PRO A 11 8.22 31.17 4.17
C PRO A 11 8.40 29.74 4.71
N LEU A 12 7.33 28.91 4.60
CA LEU A 12 7.43 27.49 4.85
C LEU A 12 8.01 26.79 3.61
N LYS A 13 9.15 26.12 3.77
CA LYS A 13 9.75 25.31 2.71
C LYS A 13 9.16 23.91 2.76
N LEU A 14 8.54 23.47 1.66
CA LEU A 14 8.01 22.13 1.49
C LEU A 14 8.98 21.28 0.66
N SER A 15 8.86 19.95 0.77
CA SER A 15 9.58 18.98 -0.07
C SER A 15 9.00 18.87 -1.49
N LEU A 16 7.79 19.40 -1.72
CA LEU A 16 7.06 19.28 -2.98
C LEU A 16 7.76 20.03 -4.13
N ASP A 17 7.94 19.36 -5.28
CA ASP A 17 8.32 19.97 -6.56
C ASP A 17 7.05 20.24 -7.39
N VAL A 18 6.79 21.51 -7.68
CA VAL A 18 5.59 21.96 -8.42
C VAL A 18 5.50 21.31 -9.81
N ARG A 19 6.62 21.03 -10.47
CA ARG A 19 6.63 20.37 -11.78
C ARG A 19 6.20 18.91 -11.67
N VAL A 20 6.71 18.21 -10.66
CA VAL A 20 6.30 16.81 -10.37
C VAL A 20 4.84 16.78 -9.99
N GLN A 21 4.40 17.71 -9.12
CA GLN A 21 3.00 17.84 -8.70
C GLN A 21 2.06 18.02 -9.91
N ASN A 22 2.40 18.92 -10.83
CA ASN A 22 1.59 19.17 -12.01
C ASN A 22 1.54 17.96 -12.96
N MET A 23 2.71 17.35 -13.26
CA MET A 23 2.75 16.15 -14.10
C MET A 23 1.93 15.01 -13.51
N LEU A 24 2.07 14.77 -12.19
CA LEU A 24 1.32 13.73 -11.50
C LEU A 24 -0.19 13.96 -11.62
N ARG A 25 -0.64 15.20 -11.40
CA ARG A 25 -2.05 15.55 -11.56
C ARG A 25 -2.57 15.33 -12.98
N GLU A 26 -1.82 15.76 -13.99
CA GLU A 26 -2.20 15.61 -15.40
C GLU A 26 -2.33 14.13 -15.80
N GLU A 27 -1.37 13.29 -15.42
CA GLU A 27 -1.40 11.86 -15.76
C GLU A 27 -2.53 11.12 -15.02
N LEU A 28 -2.78 11.46 -13.77
CA LEU A 28 -3.92 10.90 -13.03
C LEU A 28 -5.25 11.32 -13.65
N TYR A 29 -5.38 12.58 -14.11
CA TYR A 29 -6.60 13.06 -14.76
C TYR A 29 -6.85 12.34 -16.10
N LYS A 30 -5.79 12.13 -16.90
CA LYS A 30 -5.88 11.34 -18.15
C LYS A 30 -6.34 9.91 -17.86
N ALA A 31 -5.72 9.25 -16.88
CA ALA A 31 -6.08 7.89 -16.48
C ALA A 31 -7.52 7.82 -15.96
N MET A 32 -7.94 8.77 -15.12
CA MET A 32 -9.33 8.84 -14.65
C MET A 32 -10.33 8.92 -15.80
N THR A 33 -10.03 9.75 -16.82
CA THR A 33 -10.88 9.94 -17.98
C THR A 33 -10.91 8.69 -18.87
N GLU A 34 -9.74 8.10 -19.14
CA GLU A 34 -9.60 6.92 -20.00
C GLU A 34 -10.33 5.71 -19.42
N PHE A 35 -10.21 5.49 -18.12
CA PHE A 35 -10.79 4.32 -17.45
C PHE A 35 -12.13 4.60 -16.76
N SER A 36 -12.70 5.81 -16.94
CA SER A 36 -13.95 6.22 -16.28
C SER A 36 -13.91 5.99 -14.77
N ALA A 37 -12.77 6.27 -14.14
CA ALA A 37 -12.57 6.06 -12.71
C ALA A 37 -13.24 7.19 -11.90
N ILE A 38 -13.81 6.84 -10.74
CA ILE A 38 -14.48 7.78 -9.83
C ILE A 38 -13.49 8.59 -8.98
N GLY A 39 -12.23 8.19 -8.94
CA GLY A 39 -11.16 8.88 -8.23
C GLY A 39 -9.80 8.28 -8.56
N ALA A 40 -8.76 9.06 -8.34
CA ALA A 40 -7.38 8.64 -8.53
C ALA A 40 -6.48 9.28 -7.46
N ALA A 41 -5.42 8.59 -7.09
CA ALA A 41 -4.36 9.15 -6.26
C ALA A 41 -3.00 8.66 -6.74
N GLY A 42 -2.01 9.53 -6.60
CA GLY A 42 -0.63 9.19 -6.89
C GLY A 42 0.32 10.00 -6.01
N LEU A 43 1.50 9.46 -5.80
CA LEU A 43 2.54 10.13 -5.04
C LEU A 43 3.93 9.76 -5.58
N VAL A 44 4.87 10.64 -5.36
CA VAL A 44 6.29 10.44 -5.65
C VAL A 44 7.07 10.69 -4.36
N MET A 45 7.87 9.71 -3.95
CA MET A 45 8.65 9.74 -2.72
C MET A 45 10.14 9.56 -3.03
N ASP A 46 11.00 10.35 -2.41
CA ASP A 46 12.45 10.07 -2.42
C ASP A 46 12.72 8.93 -1.42
N VAL A 47 13.13 7.78 -1.93
CA VAL A 47 13.39 6.57 -1.13
C VAL A 47 14.56 6.71 -0.14
N ARG A 48 15.42 7.72 -0.30
CA ARG A 48 16.57 7.95 0.58
C ARG A 48 16.21 8.80 1.79
N THR A 49 15.24 9.70 1.65
CA THR A 49 14.88 10.67 2.70
C THR A 49 13.49 10.45 3.26
N GLY A 50 12.60 9.75 2.50
CA GLY A 50 11.19 9.62 2.81
C GLY A 50 10.36 10.86 2.46
N GLU A 51 10.99 11.90 1.87
CA GLU A 51 10.28 13.11 1.47
C GLU A 51 9.30 12.87 0.34
N LEU A 52 8.09 13.42 0.46
CA LEU A 52 7.12 13.47 -0.62
C LEU A 52 7.48 14.60 -1.58
N ILE A 53 7.84 14.22 -2.81
CA ILE A 53 8.16 15.15 -3.90
C ILE A 53 6.91 15.63 -4.62
N GLY A 54 5.85 14.80 -4.60
CA GLY A 54 4.53 15.11 -5.12
C GLY A 54 3.48 14.17 -4.56
N MET A 55 2.27 14.68 -4.35
CA MET A 55 1.10 13.89 -3.98
C MET A 55 -0.15 14.55 -4.56
N SER A 56 -0.94 13.82 -5.32
CA SER A 56 -2.17 14.30 -5.93
C SER A 56 -3.32 13.33 -5.66
N SER A 57 -4.48 13.89 -5.38
CA SER A 57 -5.75 13.18 -5.15
C SER A 57 -6.81 13.80 -6.05
N LEU A 58 -7.51 12.98 -6.83
CA LEU A 58 -8.57 13.40 -7.75
C LEU A 58 -9.90 12.70 -7.40
N PRO A 59 -11.06 13.37 -7.63
CA PRO A 59 -11.17 14.77 -8.04
C PRO A 59 -10.52 15.71 -7.06
N ASP A 60 -10.07 16.87 -7.54
CA ASP A 60 -9.51 17.93 -6.73
C ASP A 60 -10.41 19.18 -6.73
N PHE A 61 -10.00 20.22 -6.03
CA PHE A 61 -10.73 21.49 -5.93
C PHE A 61 -9.77 22.69 -6.10
N ASP A 62 -10.32 23.85 -6.43
CA ASP A 62 -9.56 25.09 -6.43
C ASP A 62 -9.36 25.59 -4.99
N PRO A 63 -8.11 25.61 -4.47
CA PRO A 63 -7.85 26.05 -3.09
C PRO A 63 -8.18 27.53 -2.85
N ASN A 64 -8.32 28.34 -3.92
CA ASN A 64 -8.75 29.73 -3.81
C ASN A 64 -10.28 29.88 -3.70
N ASN A 65 -11.04 28.80 -3.94
CA ASN A 65 -12.50 28.80 -3.91
C ASN A 65 -13.02 27.52 -3.23
N ILE A 66 -12.64 27.32 -2.00
CA ILE A 66 -12.96 26.11 -1.22
C ILE A 66 -14.46 25.91 -1.00
N GLU A 67 -15.25 26.99 -1.05
CA GLU A 67 -16.71 26.92 -0.87
C GLU A 67 -17.41 26.12 -1.97
N THR A 68 -16.76 25.93 -3.12
CA THR A 68 -17.27 25.13 -4.23
C THR A 68 -16.79 23.68 -4.22
N ALA A 69 -15.93 23.32 -3.26
CA ALA A 69 -15.36 21.99 -3.17
C ALA A 69 -16.41 20.97 -2.69
N THR A 70 -16.47 19.83 -3.39
CA THR A 70 -17.28 18.69 -2.96
C THR A 70 -16.57 17.87 -1.89
N GLU A 71 -17.29 17.07 -1.12
CA GLU A 71 -16.69 16.16 -0.13
C GLU A 71 -15.71 15.20 -0.77
N GLU A 72 -16.02 14.69 -1.98
CA GLU A 72 -15.13 13.81 -2.73
C GLU A 72 -13.82 14.49 -3.16
N ALA A 73 -13.87 15.78 -3.46
CA ALA A 73 -12.71 16.58 -3.85
C ALA A 73 -11.81 16.92 -2.66
N ILE A 74 -12.40 17.15 -1.49
CA ILE A 74 -11.68 17.41 -0.23
C ILE A 74 -11.03 16.12 0.30
N PHE A 75 -11.61 14.95 0.01
CA PHE A 75 -11.12 13.67 0.52
C PHE A 75 -9.77 13.30 -0.09
N ASN A 76 -8.70 13.37 0.72
CA ASN A 76 -7.35 13.02 0.28
C ASN A 76 -7.18 11.49 0.18
N ARG A 77 -7.26 10.97 -1.04
CA ARG A 77 -7.12 9.53 -1.32
C ARG A 77 -5.70 9.01 -1.15
N GLY A 78 -4.70 9.88 -1.17
CA GLY A 78 -3.29 9.51 -1.01
C GLY A 78 -2.89 9.21 0.43
N SER A 79 -3.43 9.96 1.39
CA SER A 79 -3.05 9.89 2.81
C SER A 79 -4.20 9.47 3.73
N LEU A 80 -5.44 9.99 3.51
CA LEU A 80 -6.61 9.68 4.33
C LEU A 80 -7.31 8.39 3.88
N GLY A 81 -7.44 8.17 2.57
CA GLY A 81 -8.05 6.97 2.02
C GLY A 81 -7.22 5.72 2.32
N VAL A 82 -7.89 4.67 2.80
CA VAL A 82 -7.27 3.36 3.04
C VAL A 82 -7.93 2.29 2.18
N TYR A 83 -7.11 1.46 1.54
CA TYR A 83 -7.55 0.50 0.54
C TYR A 83 -6.86 -0.84 0.73
N GLU A 84 -7.52 -1.91 0.33
CA GLU A 84 -6.88 -3.21 0.14
C GLU A 84 -5.98 -3.15 -1.11
N MET A 85 -4.68 -3.12 -0.90
CA MET A 85 -3.70 -2.88 -1.96
C MET A 85 -3.46 -4.10 -2.88
N GLY A 86 -4.12 -5.21 -2.60
CA GLY A 86 -4.07 -6.41 -3.42
C GLY A 86 -2.63 -6.92 -3.65
N SER A 87 -2.34 -7.32 -4.86
CA SER A 87 -1.08 -8.00 -5.22
C SER A 87 0.20 -7.19 -4.99
N THR A 88 0.13 -5.88 -4.75
CA THR A 88 1.31 -5.09 -4.34
C THR A 88 1.86 -5.54 -2.99
N PHE A 89 1.00 -6.06 -2.10
CA PHE A 89 1.42 -6.64 -0.82
C PHE A 89 2.29 -7.88 -0.94
N LYS A 90 2.30 -8.55 -2.09
CA LYS A 90 3.21 -9.68 -2.32
C LYS A 90 4.67 -9.27 -2.29
N LEU A 91 4.99 -8.01 -2.58
CA LEU A 91 6.34 -7.46 -2.39
C LEU A 91 6.72 -7.50 -0.91
N LEU A 92 5.84 -6.95 -0.04
CA LEU A 92 6.06 -6.95 1.42
C LEU A 92 6.09 -8.37 1.99
N ASN A 93 5.20 -9.26 1.50
CA ASN A 93 5.19 -10.66 1.93
C ASN A 93 6.48 -11.39 1.54
N THR A 94 7.02 -11.13 0.35
CA THR A 94 8.28 -11.71 -0.11
C THR A 94 9.46 -11.14 0.67
N ALA A 95 9.51 -9.82 0.88
CA ALA A 95 10.52 -9.18 1.70
C ALA A 95 10.54 -9.75 3.12
N MET A 96 9.37 -9.88 3.76
CA MET A 96 9.21 -10.53 5.05
C MET A 96 9.78 -11.96 5.06
N ALA A 97 9.45 -12.74 4.04
CA ALA A 97 9.88 -14.14 3.96
C ALA A 97 11.40 -14.26 3.87
N LEU A 98 12.02 -13.41 3.07
CA LEU A 98 13.47 -13.35 2.91
C LEU A 98 14.17 -12.81 4.17
N ASP A 99 13.65 -11.71 4.76
CA ASP A 99 14.17 -11.09 5.99
C ASP A 99 14.11 -12.05 7.19
N SER A 100 13.10 -12.93 7.23
CA SER A 100 12.98 -13.95 8.29
C SER A 100 14.12 -14.97 8.31
N GLY A 101 14.93 -15.07 7.26
CA GLY A 101 15.97 -16.08 7.06
C GLY A 101 15.44 -17.52 6.85
N ARG A 102 14.11 -17.72 6.91
CA ARG A 102 13.47 -19.04 6.73
C ARG A 102 13.29 -19.41 5.26
N VAL A 103 13.28 -18.42 4.39
CA VAL A 103 13.03 -18.56 2.96
C VAL A 103 14.16 -17.88 2.20
N ASN A 104 14.56 -18.48 1.08
CA ASN A 104 15.49 -17.89 0.12
C ASN A 104 14.90 -17.97 -1.31
N LEU A 105 15.58 -17.36 -2.28
CA LEU A 105 15.10 -17.28 -3.65
C LEU A 105 14.91 -18.63 -4.35
N SER A 106 15.63 -19.68 -3.92
CA SER A 106 15.53 -21.02 -4.50
C SER A 106 14.41 -21.86 -3.88
N ASN A 107 13.82 -21.44 -2.76
CA ASN A 107 12.67 -22.13 -2.19
C ASN A 107 11.47 -22.07 -3.14
N ALA A 108 10.70 -23.15 -3.17
CA ALA A 108 9.49 -23.25 -3.96
C ALA A 108 8.29 -23.67 -3.11
N PHE A 109 7.11 -23.20 -3.50
CA PHE A 109 5.86 -23.48 -2.85
C PHE A 109 4.88 -24.13 -3.82
N ASP A 110 4.07 -25.07 -3.31
CA ASP A 110 3.12 -25.82 -4.11
C ASP A 110 1.92 -24.95 -4.53
N ALA A 111 1.88 -24.55 -5.79
CA ALA A 111 0.76 -23.80 -6.38
C ALA A 111 -0.05 -24.66 -7.38
N ARG A 112 0.00 -25.99 -7.27
CA ARG A 112 -0.72 -26.88 -8.19
C ARG A 112 -2.23 -26.81 -8.01
N HIS A 113 -2.69 -26.58 -6.78
CA HIS A 113 -4.10 -26.59 -6.45
C HIS A 113 -4.46 -25.42 -5.54
N PRO A 114 -5.70 -24.93 -5.65
CA PRO A 114 -6.22 -23.92 -4.71
C PRO A 114 -6.04 -24.34 -3.26
N LEU A 115 -5.75 -23.39 -2.39
CA LEU A 115 -5.60 -23.61 -0.96
C LEU A 115 -6.97 -23.52 -0.28
N LYS A 116 -7.46 -24.64 0.26
CA LYS A 116 -8.72 -24.68 1.02
C LYS A 116 -8.46 -24.47 2.49
N ILE A 117 -9.22 -23.57 3.13
CA ILE A 117 -9.17 -23.29 4.57
C ILE A 117 -10.59 -23.09 5.07
N ALA A 118 -11.06 -24.05 5.86
CA ALA A 118 -12.45 -24.13 6.29
C ALA A 118 -13.40 -24.03 5.08
N ARG A 119 -14.27 -23.01 5.06
CA ARG A 119 -15.19 -22.72 3.94
C ARG A 119 -14.60 -21.82 2.84
N PHE A 120 -13.38 -21.34 3.01
CA PHE A 120 -12.74 -20.42 2.07
C PHE A 120 -11.78 -21.16 1.13
N GLN A 121 -11.64 -20.62 -0.08
CA GLN A 121 -10.70 -21.12 -1.07
C GLN A 121 -9.88 -19.94 -1.62
N ILE A 122 -8.56 -20.08 -1.59
CA ILE A 122 -7.63 -19.16 -2.23
C ILE A 122 -7.18 -19.79 -3.56
N SER A 123 -7.36 -19.06 -4.65
CA SER A 123 -6.98 -19.50 -6.00
C SER A 123 -6.18 -18.43 -6.70
N ASP A 124 -5.42 -18.85 -7.70
CA ASP A 124 -4.72 -17.95 -8.63
C ASP A 124 -5.64 -17.57 -9.78
N TYR A 125 -5.55 -16.32 -10.24
CA TYR A 125 -6.30 -15.86 -11.42
C TYR A 125 -5.80 -16.54 -12.71
N HIS A 126 -4.46 -16.68 -12.85
CA HIS A 126 -3.80 -17.39 -13.94
C HIS A 126 -2.93 -18.54 -13.37
N ALA A 127 -3.58 -19.61 -12.89
CA ALA A 127 -2.91 -20.72 -12.25
C ALA A 127 -1.89 -21.40 -13.16
N LYS A 128 -0.67 -21.61 -12.64
CA LYS A 128 0.40 -22.32 -13.34
C LYS A 128 0.38 -23.83 -13.07
N ASN A 129 -0.40 -24.27 -12.09
CA ASN A 129 -0.60 -25.68 -11.71
C ASN A 129 0.69 -26.46 -11.44
N ARG A 130 1.69 -25.81 -10.88
CA ARG A 130 3.00 -26.38 -10.53
C ARG A 130 3.58 -25.73 -9.27
N TRP A 131 4.70 -26.26 -8.81
CA TRP A 131 5.53 -25.59 -7.82
C TRP A 131 6.08 -24.30 -8.41
N LEU A 132 6.06 -23.23 -7.61
CA LEU A 132 6.58 -21.91 -7.98
C LEU A 132 7.70 -21.53 -7.01
N THR A 133 8.84 -21.12 -7.55
CA THR A 133 9.90 -20.50 -6.76
C THR A 133 9.47 -19.12 -6.25
N VAL A 134 10.18 -18.60 -5.25
CA VAL A 134 9.88 -17.28 -4.69
C VAL A 134 9.82 -16.17 -5.76
N PRO A 135 10.79 -16.07 -6.71
CA PRO A 135 10.67 -15.12 -7.81
C PRO A 135 9.45 -15.37 -8.71
N GLU A 136 9.14 -16.65 -9.00
CA GLU A 136 7.98 -16.97 -9.85
C GLU A 136 6.64 -16.64 -9.19
N ILE A 137 6.54 -16.71 -7.85
CA ILE A 137 5.36 -16.27 -7.10
C ILE A 137 5.08 -14.78 -7.37
N LEU A 138 6.12 -13.95 -7.41
CA LEU A 138 5.97 -12.52 -7.76
C LEU A 138 5.66 -12.33 -9.23
N VAL A 139 6.43 -12.93 -10.13
CA VAL A 139 6.27 -12.78 -11.60
C VAL A 139 4.89 -13.20 -12.07
N TYR A 140 4.36 -14.31 -11.54
CA TYR A 140 3.03 -14.81 -11.91
C TYR A 140 1.92 -14.30 -10.98
N SER A 141 2.28 -13.48 -10.00
CA SER A 141 1.34 -12.95 -9.00
C SER A 141 0.49 -14.04 -8.34
N SER A 142 1.11 -15.16 -7.93
CA SER A 142 0.40 -16.29 -7.34
C SER A 142 -0.10 -15.98 -5.92
N ASN A 143 -1.41 -16.01 -5.72
CA ASN A 143 -2.05 -15.89 -4.41
C ASN A 143 -1.78 -17.15 -3.57
N VAL A 144 -1.85 -18.33 -4.21
CA VAL A 144 -1.64 -19.63 -3.56
C VAL A 144 -0.20 -19.73 -3.06
N GLY A 145 0.78 -19.39 -3.92
CA GLY A 145 2.20 -19.38 -3.55
C GLY A 145 2.48 -18.40 -2.41
N SER A 146 1.95 -17.17 -2.50
CA SER A 146 2.11 -16.14 -1.48
C SER A 146 1.53 -16.57 -0.14
N ALA A 147 0.30 -17.13 -0.13
CA ALA A 147 -0.35 -17.61 1.08
C ALA A 147 0.41 -18.77 1.74
N ARG A 148 0.93 -19.72 0.93
CA ARG A 148 1.74 -20.82 1.46
C ARG A 148 3.06 -20.34 2.04
N MET A 149 3.70 -19.38 1.40
CA MET A 149 4.93 -18.74 1.90
C MET A 149 4.67 -18.03 3.24
N ALA A 150 3.60 -17.23 3.35
CA ALA A 150 3.20 -16.58 4.60
C ALA A 150 2.90 -17.59 5.71
N LYS A 151 2.17 -18.68 5.39
CA LYS A 151 1.90 -19.76 6.33
C LYS A 151 3.18 -20.42 6.85
N PHE A 152 4.16 -20.63 5.98
CA PHE A 152 5.44 -21.23 6.34
C PHE A 152 6.24 -20.33 7.28
N VAL A 153 6.25 -19.03 7.03
CA VAL A 153 6.95 -18.03 7.86
C VAL A 153 6.22 -17.81 9.19
N GLY A 154 4.90 -17.77 9.16
CA GLY A 154 4.06 -17.71 10.36
C GLY A 154 3.50 -16.32 10.67
N THR A 155 2.39 -16.31 11.40
CA THR A 155 1.58 -15.13 11.71
C THR A 155 2.35 -14.07 12.50
N GLN A 156 3.11 -14.48 13.52
CA GLN A 156 3.82 -13.50 14.36
C GLN A 156 4.88 -12.74 13.56
N THR A 157 5.67 -13.47 12.75
CA THR A 157 6.68 -12.85 11.89
C THR A 157 6.06 -11.87 10.90
N GLN A 158 4.88 -12.21 10.32
CA GLN A 158 4.17 -11.29 9.42
C GLN A 158 3.74 -10.01 10.14
N ARG A 159 3.17 -10.12 11.33
CA ARG A 159 2.75 -8.96 12.12
C ARG A 159 3.92 -8.08 12.50
N ASP A 160 5.01 -8.68 12.98
CA ASP A 160 6.20 -7.95 13.40
C ASP A 160 6.84 -7.21 12.22
N PHE A 161 6.95 -7.87 11.05
CA PHE A 161 7.47 -7.26 9.84
C PHE A 161 6.58 -6.11 9.36
N LEU A 162 5.27 -6.33 9.23
CA LEU A 162 4.34 -5.28 8.81
C LEU A 162 4.31 -4.10 9.80
N GLY A 163 4.51 -4.36 11.09
CA GLY A 163 4.71 -3.32 12.10
C GLY A 163 5.97 -2.49 11.88
N LYS A 164 7.10 -3.15 11.56
CA LYS A 164 8.38 -2.49 11.29
C LYS A 164 8.31 -1.58 10.06
N VAL A 165 7.67 -2.04 8.98
CA VAL A 165 7.54 -1.26 7.74
C VAL A 165 6.34 -0.30 7.72
N GLY A 166 5.71 -0.05 8.89
CA GLY A 166 4.71 1.01 9.05
C GLY A 166 3.29 0.68 8.59
N MET A 167 2.98 -0.61 8.27
CA MET A 167 1.64 -0.99 7.78
C MET A 167 0.56 -1.06 8.85
N LEU A 168 0.92 -1.05 10.13
CA LEU A 168 -0.02 -1.27 11.24
C LEU A 168 -0.31 0.00 12.06
N LYS A 169 0.20 1.16 11.65
CA LYS A 169 -0.03 2.46 12.29
C LYS A 169 -0.25 3.53 11.22
N PRO A 170 -0.94 4.63 11.51
CA PRO A 170 -1.02 5.77 10.60
C PRO A 170 0.37 6.24 10.14
N ALA A 171 0.49 6.71 8.90
CA ALA A 171 1.73 7.30 8.41
C ALA A 171 2.10 8.54 9.24
N ALA A 172 3.38 8.73 9.51
CA ALA A 172 3.89 9.95 10.13
C ALA A 172 4.04 11.03 9.05
N LEU A 173 3.02 11.88 8.90
CA LEU A 173 3.00 13.02 7.99
C LEU A 173 2.69 14.28 8.76
N GLU A 174 3.17 15.41 8.26
CA GLU A 174 2.93 16.75 8.85
C GLU A 174 1.56 17.34 8.49
N ILE A 175 0.69 16.57 7.83
CA ILE A 175 -0.68 16.96 7.51
C ILE A 175 -1.67 16.22 8.43
N PRO A 176 -2.80 16.84 8.79
CA PRO A 176 -3.80 16.20 9.68
C PRO A 176 -4.61 15.10 9.00
N GLU A 177 -4.71 15.09 7.65
CA GLU A 177 -5.51 14.14 6.89
C GLU A 177 -4.74 12.81 6.67
N VAL A 178 -4.60 12.03 7.73
CA VAL A 178 -3.93 10.72 7.70
C VAL A 178 -4.88 9.63 8.19
N GLY A 179 -5.11 8.65 7.33
CA GLY A 179 -5.96 7.50 7.62
C GLY A 179 -5.28 6.47 8.53
N ALA A 180 -6.05 5.92 9.44
CA ALA A 180 -5.60 4.76 10.22
C ALA A 180 -5.81 3.48 9.40
N PRO A 181 -4.83 2.56 9.37
CA PRO A 181 -4.98 1.29 8.67
C PRO A 181 -6.10 0.45 9.27
N LEU A 182 -6.85 -0.25 8.43
CA LEU A 182 -7.83 -1.24 8.87
C LEU A 182 -7.14 -2.59 8.97
N ILE A 183 -6.99 -3.07 10.20
CA ILE A 183 -6.32 -4.34 10.52
C ILE A 183 -7.30 -5.32 11.19
N PRO A 184 -7.16 -6.63 10.94
CA PRO A 184 -8.06 -7.61 11.55
C PRO A 184 -7.83 -7.70 13.07
N SER A 185 -8.94 -7.77 13.82
CA SER A 185 -8.92 -8.04 15.27
C SER A 185 -10.05 -8.99 15.62
N PRO A 186 -9.76 -10.22 16.08
CA PRO A 186 -8.45 -10.85 16.23
C PRO A 186 -7.79 -11.21 14.89
N TRP A 187 -6.46 -11.21 14.84
CA TRP A 187 -5.70 -11.68 13.69
C TRP A 187 -5.59 -13.19 13.72
N ARG A 188 -6.30 -13.87 12.83
CA ARG A 188 -6.38 -15.32 12.72
C ARG A 188 -5.50 -15.84 11.58
N ASP A 189 -5.25 -17.14 11.52
CA ASP A 189 -4.46 -17.76 10.44
C ASP A 189 -4.98 -17.42 9.05
N ILE A 190 -6.29 -17.37 8.85
CA ILE A 190 -6.87 -16.98 7.58
C ILE A 190 -6.46 -15.55 7.18
N ASN A 191 -6.34 -14.62 8.14
CA ASN A 191 -5.90 -13.26 7.87
C ASN A 191 -4.43 -13.24 7.43
N THR A 192 -3.56 -14.04 8.04
CA THR A 192 -2.16 -14.18 7.61
C THR A 192 -2.07 -14.57 6.14
N LEU A 193 -2.93 -15.48 5.70
CA LEU A 193 -2.94 -15.96 4.32
C LEU A 193 -3.47 -14.91 3.36
N THR A 194 -4.60 -14.25 3.69
CA THR A 194 -5.19 -13.23 2.80
C THR A 194 -4.35 -11.96 2.73
N ILE A 195 -3.77 -11.51 3.83
CA ILE A 195 -2.88 -10.36 3.89
C ILE A 195 -1.63 -10.56 3.02
N SER A 196 -1.16 -11.80 2.85
CA SER A 196 0.00 -12.10 2.01
C SER A 196 -0.15 -11.65 0.55
N PHE A 197 -1.37 -11.45 0.09
CA PHE A 197 -1.69 -10.91 -1.23
C PHE A 197 -2.62 -9.69 -1.17
N GLY A 198 -2.64 -9.01 -0.01
CA GLY A 198 -3.22 -7.68 0.17
C GLY A 198 -4.73 -7.64 0.38
N HIS A 199 -5.35 -8.72 0.90
CA HIS A 199 -6.75 -8.74 1.30
C HIS A 199 -6.89 -8.89 2.82
N GLY A 200 -7.90 -8.23 3.41
CA GLY A 200 -8.14 -8.26 4.84
C GLY A 200 -7.25 -7.31 5.65
N ILE A 201 -6.52 -6.44 4.96
CA ILE A 201 -5.82 -5.28 5.49
C ILE A 201 -6.01 -4.10 4.53
N ALA A 202 -6.33 -2.92 5.04
CA ALA A 202 -6.38 -1.72 4.21
C ALA A 202 -5.41 -0.67 4.76
N VAL A 203 -4.62 -0.09 3.87
CA VAL A 203 -3.61 0.94 4.18
C VAL A 203 -3.73 2.10 3.20
N SER A 204 -3.17 3.26 3.54
CA SER A 204 -3.13 4.36 2.61
C SER A 204 -2.02 4.18 1.55
N PRO A 205 -2.15 4.80 0.35
CA PRO A 205 -1.09 4.80 -0.65
C PRO A 205 0.25 5.29 -0.11
N VAL A 206 0.25 6.31 0.75
CA VAL A 206 1.49 6.81 1.36
C VAL A 206 2.12 5.78 2.32
N GLN A 207 1.31 5.01 3.07
CA GLN A 207 1.85 3.92 3.89
C GLN A 207 2.50 2.84 3.02
N LEU A 208 1.85 2.45 1.92
CA LEU A 208 2.40 1.46 1.01
C LEU A 208 3.73 1.93 0.41
N ALA A 209 3.79 3.19 -0.07
CA ALA A 209 5.01 3.76 -0.62
C ALA A 209 6.15 3.78 0.42
N ASN A 210 5.85 4.21 1.64
CA ASN A 210 6.81 4.20 2.74
C ASN A 210 7.33 2.79 3.03
N GLY A 211 6.44 1.80 3.13
CA GLY A 211 6.84 0.42 3.39
C GLY A 211 7.64 -0.25 2.27
N ILE A 212 7.48 0.21 1.03
CA ILE A 212 8.30 -0.26 -0.11
C ILE A 212 9.67 0.45 -0.14
N SER A 213 9.75 1.66 0.40
CA SER A 213 10.98 2.47 0.45
C SER A 213 11.91 2.10 1.61
N THR A 214 11.44 1.30 2.58
CA THR A 214 12.20 0.83 3.73
C THR A 214 13.10 -0.34 3.37
#